data_9544b160025bf1811fc60bf2171a18b1
#
_entry.id   9544b160025bf1811fc60bf2171a18b1
#
_cell.length_a   1.000
_cell.length_b   1.000
_cell.length_c   1.000
_cell.angle_alpha   90.00
_cell.angle_beta   90.00
_cell.angle_gamma   90.00
#
_symmetry.space_group_name_H-M   'P 1'
#
loop_
_entity.id
_entity.type
_entity.pdbx_description
1 polymer ?
#
loop_
_entity_poly.entity_id
_entity_poly.type
_entity_poly.pdbx_seq_one_letter_code
_entity_poly.pdbx_strand_id
1 'polypeptide(L)'
;MEQETLKAIDLEVLKALFKKAYLPKTADKISKDLKIDYYYTLKIFNKLEKKGLCDQWVVNKKKEKETKNDYYKVCCLNELGKDLCAYLDALKGSKAHKKDLQ
;
A
#
# COMPACT_ATOMS: atom_id res chain seq x y z
N MET A 1 12.96 20.22 -5.13
CA MET A 1 12.43 19.61 -4.37
C MET A 1 12.90 18.33 -3.99
N GLU A 2 12.99 18.02 -2.91
CA GLU A 2 13.44 16.87 -2.57
C GLU A 2 12.56 15.78 -2.63
N GLN A 3 12.99 14.62 -2.86
CA GLN A 3 12.19 13.53 -2.94
C GLN A 3 12.17 12.85 -1.66
N GLU A 4 11.05 12.47 -1.18
CA GLU A 4 10.94 11.76 0.04
C GLU A 4 11.39 10.34 -0.15
N THR A 5 12.23 9.85 0.74
CA THR A 5 12.67 8.47 0.64
C THR A 5 11.62 7.58 1.24
N LEU A 6 11.60 6.34 0.84
CA LEU A 6 10.70 5.36 1.41
C LEU A 6 11.25 4.93 2.77
N LYS A 7 10.39 4.98 3.77
CA LYS A 7 10.77 4.56 5.09
C LYS A 7 10.27 3.17 5.36
N ALA A 8 10.70 2.61 6.47
CA ALA A 8 10.28 1.26 6.82
C ALA A 8 8.75 1.11 6.84
N ILE A 9 8.06 2.11 7.38
CA ILE A 9 6.61 2.01 7.46
C ILE A 9 5.99 2.07 6.06
N ASP A 10 6.60 2.81 5.14
CA ASP A 10 6.13 2.87 3.77
C ASP A 10 6.22 1.49 3.14
N LEU A 11 7.30 0.77 3.42
CA LEU A 11 7.48 -0.57 2.88
C LEU A 11 6.48 -1.55 3.49
N GLU A 12 6.11 -1.35 4.74
CA GLU A 12 5.11 -2.19 5.36
C GLU A 12 3.75 -1.98 4.70
N VAL A 13 3.44 -0.75 4.35
CA VAL A 13 2.20 -0.46 3.65
C VAL A 13 2.23 -1.08 2.26
N LEU A 14 3.38 -1.00 1.58
CA LEU A 14 3.51 -1.63 0.27
C LEU A 14 3.29 -3.12 0.36
N LYS A 15 3.86 -3.75 1.36
CA LYS A 15 3.68 -5.18 1.55
C LYS A 15 2.23 -5.53 1.79
N ALA A 16 1.55 -4.73 2.59
CA ALA A 16 0.15 -4.97 2.87
C ALA A 16 -0.69 -4.82 1.61
N LEU A 17 -0.35 -3.85 0.77
CA LEU A 17 -1.04 -3.65 -0.48
C LEU A 17 -0.74 -4.78 -1.49
N PHE A 18 0.43 -5.36 -1.38
CA PHE A 18 0.84 -6.42 -2.30
C PHE A 18 0.10 -7.72 -2.02
N LYS A 19 -0.36 -7.92 -0.81
CA LYS A 19 -1.13 -9.09 -0.50
C LYS A 19 -2.41 -9.02 -1.28
N LYS A 20 -2.70 -10.00 -2.09
CA LYS A 20 -3.85 -9.97 -2.97
C LYS A 20 -3.87 -8.63 -3.69
N ALA A 21 -2.80 -8.38 -4.43
CA ALA A 21 -2.58 -7.09 -5.05
C ALA A 21 -3.69 -6.66 -6.00
N TYR A 22 -4.45 -7.60 -6.51
CA TYR A 22 -5.52 -7.28 -7.42
C TYR A 22 -6.73 -6.66 -6.72
N LEU A 23 -6.73 -6.65 -5.39
CA LEU A 23 -7.84 -6.04 -4.67
C LEU A 23 -7.44 -4.68 -4.14
N PRO A 24 -8.19 -3.64 -4.47
CA PRO A 24 -7.89 -2.33 -3.91
C PRO A 24 -8.19 -2.37 -2.41
N LYS A 25 -7.45 -1.61 -1.64
CA LYS A 25 -7.63 -1.62 -0.20
C LYS A 25 -7.85 -0.22 0.32
N THR A 26 -8.63 -0.12 1.39
CA THR A 26 -8.91 1.19 1.97
C THR A 26 -7.86 1.54 3.00
N ALA A 27 -7.74 2.83 3.26
CA ALA A 27 -6.82 3.27 4.31
C ALA A 27 -7.26 2.75 5.66
N ASP A 28 -8.56 2.61 5.85
CA ASP A 28 -9.09 2.10 7.11
C ASP A 28 -8.58 0.69 7.36
N LYS A 29 -8.65 -0.15 6.34
CA LYS A 29 -8.21 -1.52 6.49
C LYS A 29 -6.70 -1.58 6.75
N ILE A 30 -5.92 -0.85 5.99
CA ILE A 30 -4.47 -0.89 6.16
C ILE A 30 -4.07 -0.33 7.52
N SER A 31 -4.73 0.75 7.93
CA SER A 31 -4.38 1.35 9.22
C SER A 31 -4.66 0.38 10.36
N LYS A 32 -5.76 -0.35 10.27
CA LYS A 32 -6.08 -1.32 11.29
C LYS A 32 -5.12 -2.50 11.26
N ASP A 33 -4.81 -2.98 10.09
CA ASP A 33 -3.92 -4.12 9.96
C ASP A 33 -2.52 -3.81 10.49
N LEU A 34 -2.05 -2.61 10.25
CA LEU A 34 -0.70 -2.26 10.67
C LEU A 34 -0.66 -1.50 11.98
N LYS A 35 -1.85 -1.21 12.52
CA LYS A 35 -1.96 -0.48 13.78
C LYS A 35 -1.30 0.87 13.72
N ILE A 36 -1.61 1.62 12.69
CA ILE A 36 -1.11 2.96 12.53
C ILE A 36 -2.29 3.89 12.32
N ASP A 37 -2.05 5.17 12.47
CA ASP A 37 -3.10 6.16 12.38
C ASP A 37 -3.69 6.22 10.97
N TYR A 38 -4.98 6.41 10.90
CA TYR A 38 -5.70 6.46 9.63
C TYR A 38 -5.18 7.59 8.74
N TYR A 39 -5.03 8.79 9.29
CA TYR A 39 -4.58 9.92 8.49
C TYR A 39 -3.13 9.76 8.05
N TYR A 40 -2.34 9.12 8.88
CA TYR A 40 -0.97 8.83 8.52
C TYR A 40 -0.95 7.84 7.34
N THR A 41 -1.87 6.87 7.36
CA THR A 41 -1.98 5.92 6.26
C THR A 41 -2.34 6.64 4.97
N LEU A 42 -3.24 7.61 5.04
CA LEU A 42 -3.59 8.38 3.87
C LEU A 42 -2.40 9.15 3.32
N LYS A 43 -1.57 9.66 4.20
CA LYS A 43 -0.38 10.35 3.77
C LYS A 43 0.57 9.40 3.07
N ILE A 44 0.69 8.19 3.57
CA ILE A 44 1.55 7.20 2.94
C ILE A 44 1.00 6.82 1.57
N PHE A 45 -0.32 6.65 1.46
CA PHE A 45 -0.92 6.35 0.17
C PHE A 45 -0.60 7.45 -0.83
N ASN A 46 -0.71 8.71 -0.42
CA ASN A 46 -0.40 9.80 -1.30
C ASN A 46 1.06 9.83 -1.70
N LYS A 47 1.92 9.51 -0.76
CA LYS A 47 3.34 9.46 -1.03
C LYS A 47 3.66 8.38 -2.06
N LEU A 48 3.07 7.21 -1.90
CA LEU A 48 3.30 6.12 -2.81
C LEU A 48 2.75 6.42 -4.20
N GLU A 49 1.61 7.11 -4.25
CA GLU A 49 1.05 7.49 -5.53
C GLU A 49 1.95 8.50 -6.22
N LYS A 50 2.48 9.43 -5.49
CA LYS A 50 3.39 10.40 -6.06
C LYS A 50 4.65 9.75 -6.60
N LYS A 51 5.06 8.67 -5.99
CA LYS A 51 6.22 7.95 -6.48
C LYS A 51 5.88 7.01 -7.62
N GLY A 52 4.63 6.99 -8.04
CA GLY A 52 4.23 6.17 -9.17
C GLY A 52 4.06 4.70 -8.86
N LEU A 53 3.87 4.37 -7.60
CA LEU A 53 3.79 2.96 -7.20
C LEU A 53 2.37 2.47 -7.02
N CYS A 54 1.42 3.36 -6.87
CA CYS A 54 0.05 2.94 -6.70
C CYS A 54 -0.90 3.98 -7.23
N ASP A 55 -2.15 3.59 -7.36
CA ASP A 55 -3.19 4.49 -7.81
C ASP A 55 -4.24 4.55 -6.74
N GLN A 56 -4.85 5.69 -6.60
CA GLN A 56 -5.92 5.86 -5.63
C GLN A 56 -7.16 6.36 -6.33
N TRP A 57 -8.31 5.98 -5.83
CA TRP A 57 -9.54 6.57 -6.34
C TRP A 57 -10.61 6.44 -5.28
N VAL A 58 -11.74 7.09 -5.52
CA VAL A 58 -12.81 7.11 -4.54
C VAL A 58 -13.90 6.15 -4.99
N VAL A 59 -14.38 5.36 -4.07
CA VAL A 59 -15.44 4.43 -4.36
C VAL A 59 -16.71 4.92 -3.69
N ASN A 60 -17.81 4.91 -4.44
CA ASN A 60 -19.07 5.32 -3.91
C ASN A 60 -19.79 4.08 -3.45
N LYS A 61 -20.05 3.96 -2.16
CA LYS A 61 -20.71 2.79 -1.68
C LYS A 61 -22.16 2.88 -2.00
N LYS A 62 -22.70 1.94 -2.75
CA LYS A 62 -24.06 1.95 -3.05
C LYS A 62 -24.86 1.58 -1.87
N LYS A 63 -25.79 2.38 -1.45
CA LYS A 63 -26.61 2.08 -0.36
C LYS A 63 -28.00 2.44 -0.56
N GLU A 64 -28.86 1.77 0.09
CA GLU A 64 -30.22 2.11 -0.02
C GLU A 64 -30.49 3.39 0.65
N LYS A 65 -29.84 3.68 1.77
CA LYS A 65 -30.02 4.92 2.37
C LYS A 65 -28.82 5.69 2.20
N GLU A 66 -28.89 6.95 1.90
CA GLU A 66 -27.76 7.73 1.70
C GLU A 66 -27.24 8.28 2.96
N THR A 67 -25.96 8.21 3.22
CA THR A 67 -25.39 8.78 4.41
C THR A 67 -24.30 9.68 3.97
N LYS A 68 -23.74 10.44 4.88
CA LYS A 68 -22.70 11.32 4.55
C LYS A 68 -21.44 10.64 4.22
N ASN A 69 -21.22 9.46 4.67
CA ASN A 69 -19.97 8.79 4.42
C ASN A 69 -20.10 7.62 3.52
N ASP A 70 -20.70 7.88 2.37
CA ASP A 70 -20.87 6.84 1.40
C ASP A 70 -19.66 6.66 0.52
N TYR A 71 -18.68 7.53 0.61
CA TYR A 71 -17.50 7.44 -0.24
C TYR A 71 -16.29 7.04 0.57
N TYR A 72 -15.42 6.29 0.00
CA TYR A 72 -14.17 5.97 0.67
C TYR A 72 -13.08 5.83 -0.38
N LYS A 73 -11.86 6.08 0.04
CA LYS A 73 -10.74 6.06 -0.86
C LYS A 73 -10.05 4.72 -0.81
N VAL A 74 -9.69 4.21 -1.96
CA VAL A 74 -8.98 2.95 -2.02
C VAL A 74 -7.66 3.16 -2.73
N CYS A 75 -6.74 2.25 -2.51
CA CYS A 75 -5.41 2.30 -3.08
C CYS A 75 -5.06 0.93 -3.62
N CYS A 76 -4.48 0.90 -4.77
CA CYS A 76 -4.11 -0.37 -5.38
C CYS A 76 -2.76 -0.22 -6.05
N LEU A 77 -1.88 -1.19 -5.90
CA LEU A 77 -0.57 -1.12 -6.51
C LEU A 77 -0.71 -1.19 -8.02
N ASN A 78 0.07 -0.39 -8.72
CA ASN A 78 0.09 -0.48 -10.16
C ASN A 78 1.22 -1.44 -10.53
N GLU A 79 1.54 -1.54 -11.81
CA GLU A 79 2.54 -2.49 -12.25
C GLU A 79 3.89 -2.22 -11.63
N LEU A 80 4.29 -0.97 -11.55
CA LEU A 80 5.57 -0.63 -10.98
C LEU A 80 5.60 -0.99 -9.49
N GLY A 81 4.51 -0.73 -8.79
CA GLY A 81 4.43 -1.08 -7.37
C GLY A 81 4.53 -2.57 -7.15
N LYS A 82 3.84 -3.35 -8.00
CA LYS A 82 3.91 -4.79 -7.89
C LYS A 82 5.31 -5.30 -8.19
N ASP A 83 5.96 -4.73 -9.19
CA ASP A 83 7.30 -5.13 -9.54
C ASP A 83 8.28 -4.85 -8.42
N LEU A 84 8.13 -3.70 -7.79
CA LEU A 84 8.98 -3.35 -6.68
C LEU A 84 8.81 -4.33 -5.52
N CYS A 85 7.57 -4.67 -5.20
CA CYS A 85 7.32 -5.60 -4.11
C CYS A 85 7.87 -6.98 -4.42
N ALA A 86 7.71 -7.41 -5.65
CA ALA A 86 8.24 -8.71 -6.06
C ALA A 86 9.76 -8.72 -5.97
N TYR A 87 10.38 -7.62 -6.34
CA TYR A 87 11.83 -7.51 -6.27
C TYR A 87 12.30 -7.57 -4.82
N LEU A 88 11.60 -6.86 -3.93
CA LEU A 88 11.96 -6.88 -2.53
C LEU A 88 11.81 -8.26 -1.92
N ASP A 89 10.77 -8.97 -2.32
CA ASP A 89 10.57 -10.33 -1.85
C ASP A 89 11.69 -11.23 -2.35
N ALA A 90 12.10 -11.06 -3.60
CA ALA A 90 13.16 -11.87 -4.16
C ALA A 90 14.48 -11.59 -3.44
N LEU A 91 14.73 -10.35 -3.09
CA LEU A 91 15.92 -10.03 -2.35
C LEU A 91 15.94 -10.69 -0.98
N LYS A 92 14.79 -10.71 -0.34
CA LYS A 92 14.70 -11.35 0.94
C LYS A 92 14.97 -12.81 0.81
N GLY A 93 14.38 -13.46 -0.16
CA GLY A 93 14.59 -14.86 -0.38
C GLY A 93 16.05 -15.17 -0.71
N SER A 94 16.64 -14.33 -1.50
CA SER A 94 18.00 -14.50 -1.88
C SER A 94 18.92 -14.38 -0.70
N LYS A 95 18.65 -13.42 0.15
CA LYS A 95 19.43 -13.25 1.33
C LYS A 95 19.33 -14.45 2.24
N ALA A 96 18.13 -14.94 2.45
CA ALA A 96 17.93 -16.08 3.28
C ALA A 96 18.67 -17.27 2.71
N HIS A 97 18.59 -17.43 1.42
CA HIS A 97 19.24 -18.54 0.76
C HIS A 97 20.74 -18.45 0.93
N LYS A 98 21.29 -17.27 0.80
CA LYS A 98 22.68 -17.10 0.98
C LYS A 98 23.11 -17.47 2.37
N LYS A 99 22.33 -17.10 3.34
CA LYS A 99 22.64 -17.45 4.66
C LYS A 99 22.68 -18.94 4.86
N ASP A 100 21.76 -19.64 4.26
CA ASP A 100 21.73 -21.06 4.36
C ASP A 100 22.96 -21.70 3.76
N LEU A 101 23.49 -21.14 2.76
CA LEU A 101 24.64 -21.70 2.12
C LEU A 101 25.88 -21.55 2.93
N GLN A 102 25.88 -20.70 3.87
CA GLN A 102 27.04 -20.53 4.68
C GLN A 102 26.92 -21.32 5.93
#